data_c9f12ea6904268d5103c18fe68bde486
#
_entry.id   c9f12ea6904268d5103c18fe68bde486
#
_cell.length_a   1.000
_cell.length_b   1.000
_cell.length_c   1.000
_cell.angle_alpha   90.00
_cell.angle_beta   90.00
_cell.angle_gamma   90.00
#
_symmetry.space_group_name_H-M   'P 1'
#
loop_
_entity.id
_entity.type
_entity.pdbx_description
1 polymer ?
#
loop_
_entity_poly.entity_id
_entity_poly.type
_entity_poly.pdbx_seq_one_letter_code
_entity_poly.pdbx_strand_id
1 'polypeptide(L)'
;MLFRSDLSQLHERARQVMQGIAQALWPSTSLPKGMGELVDMLQGARRHFRLWKMSACRQGAREAWAMVKTRYTKADPNHMDEVGPVGPDGKEIPVSLVYDQVELAAKYSQQDCRLDNLLDGIEEEFNQS
;
A
#
# COMPACT_ATOMS: atom_id res chain seq x y z
N MET A 1 10.64 -38.06 22.89
CA MET A 1 10.56 -38.41 21.46
C MET A 1 9.43 -37.70 20.76
N LEU A 2 8.21 -37.84 21.27
CA LEU A 2 7.06 -37.05 20.75
C LEU A 2 7.33 -35.57 20.79
N PHE A 3 7.99 -35.09 21.81
CA PHE A 3 8.32 -33.69 21.99
C PHE A 3 9.18 -33.11 20.85
N ARG A 4 10.24 -33.86 20.43
CA ARG A 4 11.10 -33.43 19.32
C ARG A 4 10.35 -33.41 18.00
N SER A 5 9.50 -34.41 17.76
CA SER A 5 8.68 -34.44 16.55
C SER A 5 7.71 -33.29 16.50
N ASP A 6 7.06 -32.95 17.63
CA ASP A 6 6.14 -31.84 17.72
C ASP A 6 6.84 -30.50 17.50
N LEU A 7 8.02 -30.30 18.06
CA LEU A 7 8.83 -29.09 17.85
C LEU A 7 9.28 -28.97 16.41
N SER A 8 9.68 -30.06 15.78
CA SER A 8 10.11 -30.09 14.39
C SER A 8 8.94 -29.73 13.46
N GLN A 9 7.76 -30.28 13.73
CA GLN A 9 6.55 -29.93 12.96
C GLN A 9 6.14 -28.51 13.13
N LEU A 10 6.19 -28.00 14.37
CA LEU A 10 5.87 -26.59 14.65
C LEU A 10 6.85 -25.65 13.95
N HIS A 11 8.15 -25.96 13.99
CA HIS A 11 9.18 -25.20 13.30
C HIS A 11 8.90 -25.13 11.80
N GLU A 12 8.58 -26.26 11.17
CA GLU A 12 8.29 -26.29 9.73
C GLU A 12 7.02 -25.54 9.38
N ARG A 13 5.98 -25.66 10.19
CA ARG A 13 4.73 -24.90 9.99
C ARG A 13 4.98 -23.40 10.12
N ALA A 14 5.75 -22.99 11.13
CA ALA A 14 6.11 -21.59 11.32
C ALA A 14 6.89 -21.06 10.12
N ARG A 15 7.85 -21.84 9.63
CA ARG A 15 8.65 -21.47 8.46
C ARG A 15 7.76 -21.26 7.22
N GLN A 16 6.81 -22.16 6.99
CA GLN A 16 5.89 -22.07 5.86
C GLN A 16 4.99 -20.83 5.96
N VAL A 17 4.46 -20.54 7.13
CA VAL A 17 3.63 -19.35 7.36
C VAL A 17 4.45 -18.08 7.13
N MET A 18 5.66 -18.03 7.66
CA MET A 18 6.56 -16.89 7.50
C MET A 18 6.95 -16.68 6.04
N GLN A 19 7.21 -17.75 5.30
CA GLN A 19 7.46 -17.64 3.85
C GLN A 19 6.25 -17.10 3.10
N GLY A 20 5.05 -17.52 3.46
CA GLY A 20 3.82 -17.00 2.86
C GLY A 20 3.64 -15.51 3.08
N ILE A 21 3.91 -15.05 4.30
CA ILE A 21 3.84 -13.62 4.63
C ILE A 21 4.91 -12.84 3.87
N ALA A 22 6.14 -13.34 3.86
CA ALA A 22 7.23 -12.69 3.14
C ALA A 22 6.96 -12.63 1.64
N GLN A 23 6.41 -13.69 1.06
CA GLN A 23 6.05 -13.71 -0.36
C GLN A 23 4.99 -12.67 -0.68
N ALA A 24 4.03 -12.45 0.20
CA ALA A 24 2.99 -11.45 0.01
C ALA A 24 3.54 -10.02 0.09
N LEU A 25 4.49 -9.79 1.00
CA LEU A 25 5.08 -8.46 1.19
C LEU A 25 6.19 -8.11 0.20
N TRP A 26 6.90 -9.13 -0.30
CA TRP A 26 8.00 -8.97 -1.26
C TRP A 26 7.80 -9.93 -2.45
N PRO A 27 6.73 -9.74 -3.25
CA PRO A 27 6.37 -10.72 -4.28
C PRO A 27 7.42 -10.89 -5.38
N SER A 28 8.23 -9.87 -5.64
CA SER A 28 9.27 -9.92 -6.68
C SER A 28 10.64 -10.31 -6.13
N THR A 29 10.76 -10.57 -4.83
CA THR A 29 12.04 -10.88 -4.19
C THR A 29 12.16 -12.38 -3.99
N SER A 30 13.35 -12.92 -4.28
CA SER A 30 13.67 -14.30 -3.97
C SER A 30 13.79 -14.48 -2.45
N LEU A 31 13.01 -15.39 -1.89
CA LEU A 31 12.95 -15.57 -0.44
C LEU A 31 14.12 -16.42 0.07
N PRO A 32 14.65 -16.09 1.27
CA PRO A 32 15.64 -16.96 1.91
C PRO A 32 15.02 -18.30 2.31
N LYS A 33 15.83 -19.36 2.26
CA LYS A 33 15.40 -20.69 2.65
C LYS A 33 15.64 -20.96 4.13
N GLY A 34 16.62 -20.29 4.75
CA GLY A 34 16.96 -20.47 6.14
C GLY A 34 16.00 -19.75 7.06
N MET A 35 15.70 -20.36 8.21
CA MET A 35 14.79 -19.80 9.20
C MET A 35 15.30 -18.47 9.77
N GLY A 36 16.59 -18.39 10.11
CA GLY A 36 17.19 -17.17 10.66
C GLY A 36 17.12 -16.00 9.69
N GLU A 37 17.44 -16.24 8.44
CA GLU A 37 17.40 -15.21 7.39
C GLU A 37 15.97 -14.75 7.14
N LEU A 38 15.02 -15.68 7.21
CA LEU A 38 13.60 -15.37 7.03
C LEU A 38 13.07 -14.51 8.19
N VAL A 39 13.47 -14.82 9.42
CA VAL A 39 13.15 -14.02 10.61
C VAL A 39 13.71 -12.60 10.44
N ASP A 40 14.96 -12.49 10.01
CA ASP A 40 15.60 -11.18 9.79
C ASP A 40 14.83 -10.34 8.77
N MET A 41 14.42 -10.97 7.68
CA MET A 41 13.62 -10.31 6.65
C MET A 41 12.29 -9.80 7.22
N LEU A 42 11.59 -10.64 7.99
CA LEU A 42 10.29 -10.31 8.56
C LEU A 42 10.36 -9.27 9.68
N GLN A 43 11.52 -9.04 10.28
CA GLN A 43 11.69 -7.95 11.22
C GLN A 43 11.46 -6.58 10.56
N GLY A 44 11.69 -6.48 9.27
CA GLY A 44 11.40 -5.29 8.48
C GLY A 44 9.98 -5.22 7.92
N ALA A 45 9.11 -6.19 8.23
CA ALA A 45 7.80 -6.30 7.61
C ALA A 45 6.89 -5.11 7.90
N ARG A 46 6.89 -4.59 9.13
CA ARG A 46 6.05 -3.44 9.51
C ARG A 46 6.42 -2.20 8.72
N ARG A 47 7.72 -1.93 8.61
CA ARG A 47 8.23 -0.80 7.85
C ARG A 47 7.90 -0.96 6.36
N HIS A 48 8.15 -2.13 5.82
CA HIS A 48 7.87 -2.44 4.42
C HIS A 48 6.37 -2.28 4.10
N PHE A 49 5.52 -2.76 4.99
CA PHE A 49 4.08 -2.62 4.84
C PHE A 49 3.64 -1.15 4.83
N ARG A 50 4.22 -0.33 5.70
CA ARG A 50 3.92 1.11 5.74
C ARG A 50 4.35 1.81 4.46
N LEU A 51 5.55 1.49 3.96
CA LEU A 51 6.07 2.03 2.71
C LEU A 51 5.17 1.66 1.55
N TRP A 52 4.79 0.39 1.48
CA TRP A 52 3.87 -0.08 0.46
C TRP A 52 2.53 0.64 0.54
N LYS A 53 1.97 0.78 1.73
CA LYS A 53 0.69 1.44 1.94
C LYS A 53 0.73 2.90 1.46
N MET A 54 1.78 3.64 1.82
CA MET A 54 1.98 5.02 1.37
C MET A 54 2.09 5.09 -0.15
N SER A 55 2.88 4.21 -0.73
CA SER A 55 3.10 4.13 -2.17
C SER A 55 1.80 3.82 -2.91
N ALA A 56 1.03 2.85 -2.44
CA ALA A 56 -0.23 2.47 -3.05
C ALA A 56 -1.27 3.61 -3.00
N CYS A 57 -1.37 4.29 -1.86
CA CYS A 57 -2.27 5.43 -1.70
C CYS A 57 -1.89 6.56 -2.66
N ARG A 58 -0.61 6.89 -2.74
CA ARG A 58 -0.12 7.93 -3.64
C ARG A 58 -0.36 7.57 -5.10
N GLN A 59 -0.08 6.32 -5.47
CA GLN A 59 -0.28 5.85 -6.84
C GLN A 59 -1.75 5.91 -7.24
N GLY A 60 -2.67 5.48 -6.36
CA GLY A 60 -4.09 5.57 -6.61
C GLY A 60 -4.56 7.00 -6.81
N ALA A 61 -4.11 7.92 -5.95
CA ALA A 61 -4.42 9.34 -6.06
C ALA A 61 -3.85 9.93 -7.35
N ARG A 62 -2.61 9.57 -7.69
CA ARG A 62 -1.95 10.03 -8.93
C ARG A 62 -2.75 9.62 -10.16
N GLU A 63 -3.17 8.36 -10.23
CA GLU A 63 -3.96 7.85 -11.35
C GLU A 63 -5.31 8.57 -11.46
N ALA A 64 -6.00 8.75 -10.34
CA ALA A 64 -7.29 9.43 -10.30
C ALA A 64 -7.16 10.89 -10.76
N TRP A 65 -6.18 11.61 -10.22
CA TRP A 65 -5.93 13.01 -10.61
C TRP A 65 -5.46 13.13 -12.05
N ALA A 66 -4.67 12.18 -12.53
CA ALA A 66 -4.24 12.15 -13.93
C ALA A 66 -5.43 12.01 -14.87
N MET A 67 -6.39 11.15 -14.55
CA MET A 67 -7.62 11.00 -15.33
C MET A 67 -8.41 12.31 -15.37
N VAL A 68 -8.55 12.97 -14.22
CA VAL A 68 -9.21 14.27 -14.14
C VAL A 68 -8.48 15.31 -15.02
N LYS A 69 -7.15 15.36 -14.91
CA LYS A 69 -6.33 16.37 -15.62
C LYS A 69 -6.34 16.17 -17.12
N THR A 70 -6.45 14.91 -17.61
CA THR A 70 -6.55 14.67 -19.05
C THR A 70 -7.85 15.20 -19.65
N ARG A 71 -8.95 15.14 -18.89
CA ARG A 71 -10.27 15.62 -19.34
C ARG A 71 -10.49 17.10 -19.08
N TYR A 72 -10.05 17.55 -17.92
CA TYR A 72 -10.28 18.91 -17.44
C TYR A 72 -8.93 19.58 -17.25
N THR A 73 -8.32 20.00 -18.36
CA THR A 73 -6.95 20.52 -18.39
C THR A 73 -6.74 21.74 -17.51
N LYS A 74 -7.82 22.49 -17.22
CA LYS A 74 -7.76 23.66 -16.34
C LYS A 74 -7.94 23.34 -14.86
N ALA A 75 -8.27 22.08 -14.52
CA ALA A 75 -8.38 21.67 -13.13
C ALA A 75 -7.00 21.75 -12.46
N ASP A 76 -6.97 22.30 -11.24
CA ASP A 76 -5.76 22.45 -10.46
C ASP A 76 -5.87 21.60 -9.17
N PRO A 77 -5.33 20.38 -9.17
CA PRO A 77 -5.39 19.53 -7.99
C PRO A 77 -4.74 20.14 -6.75
N ASN A 78 -3.66 20.90 -6.94
CA ASN A 78 -2.96 21.51 -5.81
C ASN A 78 -3.84 22.56 -5.13
N HIS A 79 -4.56 23.37 -5.93
CA HIS A 79 -5.49 24.33 -5.38
C HIS A 79 -6.66 23.66 -4.66
N MET A 80 -7.18 22.57 -5.22
CA MET A 80 -8.26 21.80 -4.59
C MET A 80 -7.83 21.21 -3.24
N ASP A 81 -6.58 20.76 -3.15
CA ASP A 81 -6.03 20.23 -1.90
C ASP A 81 -5.90 21.34 -0.84
N GLU A 82 -5.45 22.52 -1.23
CA GLU A 82 -5.31 23.66 -0.32
C GLU A 82 -6.66 24.14 0.23
N VAL A 83 -7.65 24.23 -0.65
CA VAL A 83 -8.99 24.72 -0.28
C VAL A 83 -9.78 23.67 0.50
N GLY A 84 -9.53 22.39 0.20
CA GLY A 84 -10.26 21.30 0.79
C GLY A 84 -11.64 21.08 0.16
N PRO A 85 -12.46 20.20 0.71
CA PRO A 85 -13.76 19.87 0.13
C PRO A 85 -14.77 20.98 0.43
N VAL A 86 -15.27 21.62 -0.63
CA VAL A 86 -16.27 22.69 -0.52
C VAL A 86 -17.45 22.43 -1.45
N GLY A 87 -18.63 22.84 -1.01
CA GLY A 87 -19.84 22.78 -1.82
C GLY A 87 -19.97 23.99 -2.75
N PRO A 88 -21.06 24.04 -3.56
CA PRO A 88 -21.32 25.16 -4.47
C PRO A 88 -21.41 26.52 -3.78
N ASP A 89 -21.77 26.52 -2.51
CA ASP A 89 -21.88 27.76 -1.69
C ASP A 89 -20.54 28.18 -1.07
N GLY A 90 -19.45 27.47 -1.38
CA GLY A 90 -18.13 27.74 -0.83
C GLY A 90 -17.91 27.27 0.59
N LYS A 91 -18.88 26.60 1.21
CA LYS A 91 -18.76 26.05 2.56
C LYS A 91 -18.16 24.65 2.53
N GLU A 92 -17.37 24.33 3.56
CA GLU A 92 -16.76 23.02 3.71
C GLU A 92 -17.83 21.93 3.84
N ILE A 93 -17.65 20.82 3.12
CA ILE A 93 -18.52 19.64 3.18
C ILE A 93 -17.69 18.38 3.39
N PRO A 94 -18.24 17.32 4.02
CA PRO A 94 -17.54 16.04 4.09
C PRO A 94 -17.41 15.42 2.69
N VAL A 95 -16.22 14.92 2.34
CA VAL A 95 -16.01 14.23 1.05
C VAL A 95 -16.89 12.98 0.92
N SER A 96 -17.32 12.40 2.05
CA SER A 96 -18.18 11.22 2.06
C SER A 96 -19.51 11.44 1.33
N LEU A 97 -19.96 12.68 1.19
CA LEU A 97 -21.20 12.99 0.46
C LEU A 97 -21.13 12.62 -1.02
N VAL A 98 -19.93 12.51 -1.60
CA VAL A 98 -19.76 12.15 -3.01
C VAL A 98 -19.18 10.75 -3.21
N TYR A 99 -19.01 9.96 -2.15
CA TYR A 99 -18.41 8.63 -2.24
C TYR A 99 -19.14 7.72 -3.25
N ASP A 100 -20.47 7.73 -3.22
CA ASP A 100 -21.25 6.88 -4.14
C ASP A 100 -21.01 7.25 -5.60
N GLN A 101 -20.74 8.54 -5.87
CA GLN A 101 -20.51 9.03 -7.23
C GLN A 101 -19.15 8.61 -7.79
N VAL A 102 -18.17 8.36 -6.90
CA VAL A 102 -16.79 8.02 -7.31
C VAL A 102 -16.44 6.56 -7.06
N GLU A 103 -17.36 5.77 -6.50
CA GLU A 103 -17.09 4.39 -6.09
C GLU A 103 -16.61 3.52 -7.25
N LEU A 104 -17.25 3.63 -8.40
CA LEU A 104 -16.87 2.83 -9.57
C LEU A 104 -15.46 3.20 -10.06
N ALA A 105 -15.14 4.50 -10.12
CA ALA A 105 -13.82 4.96 -10.49
C ALA A 105 -12.76 4.49 -9.50
N ALA A 106 -13.08 4.52 -8.20
CA ALA A 106 -12.18 4.02 -7.16
C ALA A 106 -11.89 2.53 -7.34
N LYS A 107 -12.88 1.73 -7.70
CA LYS A 107 -12.70 0.30 -7.97
C LYS A 107 -11.78 0.06 -9.16
N TYR A 108 -11.88 0.86 -10.21
CA TYR A 108 -10.97 0.74 -11.35
C TYR A 108 -9.53 1.09 -10.96
N SER A 109 -9.34 2.14 -10.18
CA SER A 109 -8.00 2.52 -9.70
C SER A 109 -7.37 1.43 -8.85
N GLN A 110 -8.18 0.69 -8.08
CA GLN A 110 -7.73 -0.41 -7.24
C GLN A 110 -7.06 -1.52 -8.05
N GLN A 111 -7.52 -1.78 -9.28
CA GLN A 111 -7.01 -2.88 -10.10
C GLN A 111 -5.55 -2.68 -10.53
N ASP A 112 -5.09 -1.45 -10.55
CA ASP A 112 -3.72 -1.12 -10.98
C ASP A 112 -2.72 -1.07 -9.82
N CYS A 113 -3.16 -1.28 -8.59
CA CYS A 113 -2.28 -1.30 -7.42
C CYS A 113 -1.46 -2.59 -7.37
N ARG A 114 -0.14 -2.44 -7.45
CA ARG A 114 0.80 -3.56 -7.33
C ARG A 114 1.59 -3.43 -6.04
N LEU A 115 1.66 -4.54 -5.30
CA LEU A 115 2.28 -4.60 -3.98
C LEU A 115 3.80 -4.43 -3.98
N ASP A 116 4.44 -4.68 -5.09
CA ASP A 116 5.91 -4.72 -5.15
C ASP A 116 6.55 -3.47 -5.74
N ASN A 117 5.76 -2.55 -6.26
CA ASN A 117 6.29 -1.34 -6.87
C ASN A 117 6.16 -0.14 -5.94
N LEU A 118 7.17 0.05 -5.13
CA LEU A 118 7.26 1.28 -4.33
C LEU A 118 7.59 2.45 -5.26
N LEU A 119 6.92 3.57 -5.05
CA LEU A 119 7.23 4.79 -5.79
C LEU A 119 8.60 5.33 -5.35
N ASP A 120 9.34 5.89 -6.30
CA ASP A 120 10.63 6.50 -6.00
C ASP A 120 10.49 7.62 -4.99
N GLY A 121 11.40 7.67 -4.04
CA GLY A 121 11.41 8.70 -3.01
C GLY A 121 10.53 8.43 -1.80
N ILE A 122 9.68 7.40 -1.82
CA ILE A 122 8.81 7.07 -0.68
C ILE A 122 9.62 6.76 0.58
N GLU A 123 10.72 6.02 0.43
CA GLU A 123 11.54 5.63 1.58
C GLU A 123 12.21 6.83 2.22
N GLU A 124 12.77 7.74 1.43
CA GLU A 124 13.40 8.96 1.92
C GLU A 124 12.39 9.84 2.65
N GLU A 125 11.22 10.02 2.09
CA GLU A 125 10.16 10.81 2.73
C GLU A 125 9.71 10.18 4.05
N PHE A 126 9.58 8.85 4.09
CA PHE A 126 9.22 8.14 5.31
C PHE A 126 10.25 8.33 6.41
N ASN A 127 11.54 8.34 6.06
CA ASN A 127 12.62 8.52 7.01
C ASN A 127 12.70 9.96 7.55
N GLN A 128 12.17 10.94 6.82
CA GLN A 128 12.16 12.35 7.23
C GLN A 128 10.97 12.70 8.12
N SER A 129 9.96 11.87 8.17
CA SER A 129 8.74 12.12 8.96
C SER A 129 8.86 11.62 10.44
#